data_14e58406bdfa4138796260f4dccfbcc5
#
_entry.id   14e58406bdfa4138796260f4dccfbcc5
#
_cell.length_a   1.000
_cell.length_b   1.000
_cell.length_c   1.000
_cell.angle_alpha   90.00
_cell.angle_beta   90.00
_cell.angle_gamma   90.00
#
_symmetry.space_group_name_H-M   'P 1'
#
loop_
_entity.id
_entity.type
_entity.pdbx_description
1 polymer ?
#
loop_
_entity_poly.entity_id
_entity_poly.type
_entity_poly.pdbx_seq_one_letter_code
_entity_poly.pdbx_strand_id
1 'polypeptide(L)'
;IPRPIKSNFREGLSVLEYFISTHGGRKGQADTALRTADSGYLTRRLVDVSQDVIIREEDCQTERGLTKLIAVEGKNGKLVAARNNETAVYARTLASDVVTAEGKVLLEAGTDLGDVNIKKLLKNGITEVKVRSVLTCEAATGTCAACYGRSLATGKLVDVGEAVGIVAAQSIG
;
A
#
# COMPACT_ATOMS: atom_id res chain seq x y z
N ILE A 1 6.23 21.32 -29.53
CA ILE A 1 6.96 22.61 -29.56
C ILE A 1 7.69 22.72 -30.90
N PRO A 2 7.31 23.67 -31.75
CA PRO A 2 7.91 23.80 -33.09
C PRO A 2 9.37 24.35 -33.07
N ARG A 3 9.78 24.96 -31.97
CA ARG A 3 11.11 25.53 -31.79
C ARG A 3 11.63 25.16 -30.37
N PRO A 4 12.88 24.69 -30.24
CA PRO A 4 13.41 24.36 -28.91
C PRO A 4 13.60 25.61 -28.04
N ILE A 5 13.22 25.51 -26.78
CA ILE A 5 13.42 26.52 -25.76
C ILE A 5 14.72 26.20 -25.01
N LYS A 6 15.67 27.14 -25.02
CA LYS A 6 17.02 26.94 -24.46
C LYS A 6 17.23 27.58 -23.08
N SER A 7 16.25 28.34 -22.61
CA SER A 7 16.29 29.02 -21.32
C SER A 7 15.18 28.54 -20.40
N ASN A 8 15.19 28.97 -19.17
CA ASN A 8 14.16 28.68 -18.17
C ASN A 8 13.40 29.94 -17.77
N PHE A 9 12.37 29.80 -16.97
CA PHE A 9 11.55 30.94 -16.51
C PHE A 9 12.35 31.93 -15.65
N ARG A 10 13.37 31.47 -14.93
CA ARG A 10 14.18 32.34 -14.09
C ARG A 10 15.12 33.24 -14.91
N GLU A 11 15.70 32.69 -15.99
CA GLU A 11 16.54 33.44 -16.92
C GLU A 11 15.73 34.33 -17.85
N GLY A 12 14.46 34.00 -18.03
CA GLY A 12 13.57 34.68 -18.93
C GLY A 12 13.50 34.03 -20.31
N LEU A 13 12.35 34.14 -20.93
CA LEU A 13 12.08 33.62 -22.27
C LEU A 13 11.86 34.79 -23.23
N SER A 14 12.17 34.60 -24.51
CA SER A 14 11.73 35.53 -25.54
C SER A 14 10.20 35.55 -25.64
N VAL A 15 9.63 36.60 -26.22
CA VAL A 15 8.17 36.70 -26.42
C VAL A 15 7.60 35.51 -27.20
N LEU A 16 8.33 35.11 -28.25
CA LEU A 16 7.93 33.95 -29.05
C LEU A 16 7.98 32.63 -28.25
N GLU A 17 9.07 32.42 -27.52
CA GLU A 17 9.22 31.22 -26.68
C GLU A 17 8.14 31.16 -25.60
N TYR A 18 7.82 32.27 -24.95
CA TYR A 18 6.73 32.35 -23.99
C TYR A 18 5.38 32.01 -24.63
N PHE A 19 5.08 32.60 -25.76
CA PHE A 19 3.84 32.29 -26.49
C PHE A 19 3.72 30.83 -26.90
N ILE A 20 4.79 30.21 -27.37
CA ILE A 20 4.82 28.77 -27.70
C ILE A 20 4.61 27.92 -26.44
N SER A 21 5.19 28.32 -25.31
CA SER A 21 5.05 27.59 -24.05
C SER A 21 3.61 27.56 -23.52
N THR A 22 2.79 28.57 -23.89
CA THR A 22 1.36 28.60 -23.49
C THR A 22 0.54 27.48 -24.12
N HIS A 23 0.96 26.93 -25.25
CA HIS A 23 0.30 25.77 -25.88
C HIS A 23 0.39 24.54 -24.96
N GLY A 24 1.55 24.28 -24.39
CA GLY A 24 1.75 23.23 -23.40
C GLY A 24 0.96 23.45 -22.10
N GLY A 25 0.91 24.69 -21.63
CA GLY A 25 0.12 25.07 -20.46
C GLY A 25 -1.38 24.85 -20.68
N ARG A 26 -1.92 25.26 -21.82
CA ARG A 26 -3.33 25.04 -22.16
C ARG A 26 -3.66 23.56 -22.33
N LYS A 27 -2.79 22.81 -22.99
CA LYS A 27 -2.95 21.35 -23.11
C LYS A 27 -2.97 20.68 -21.73
N GLY A 28 -2.08 21.09 -20.83
CA GLY A 28 -2.06 20.59 -19.45
C GLY A 28 -3.35 20.89 -18.70
N GLN A 29 -3.93 22.09 -18.86
CA GLN A 29 -5.22 22.44 -18.25
C GLN A 29 -6.37 21.59 -18.81
N ALA A 30 -6.43 21.39 -20.11
CA ALA A 30 -7.43 20.55 -20.76
C ALA A 30 -7.31 19.08 -20.33
N ASP A 31 -6.10 18.55 -20.32
CA ASP A 31 -5.82 17.17 -19.87
C ASP A 31 -6.20 16.97 -18.41
N THR A 32 -5.92 17.94 -17.53
CA THR A 32 -6.30 17.91 -16.12
C THR A 32 -7.82 17.89 -15.95
N ALA A 33 -8.54 18.71 -16.69
CA ALA A 33 -10.01 18.75 -16.64
C ALA A 33 -10.63 17.41 -17.05
N LEU A 34 -10.15 16.82 -18.14
CA LEU A 34 -10.61 15.51 -18.62
C LEU A 34 -10.25 14.38 -17.64
N ARG A 35 -9.02 14.38 -17.15
CA ARG A 35 -8.53 13.38 -16.19
C ARG A 35 -9.32 13.39 -14.88
N THR A 36 -9.70 14.56 -14.40
CA THR A 36 -10.51 14.72 -13.20
C THR A 36 -11.86 14.03 -13.33
N ALA A 37 -12.53 14.17 -14.48
CA ALA A 37 -13.80 13.50 -14.75
C ALA A 37 -13.65 11.96 -14.76
N ASP A 38 -12.61 11.44 -15.41
CA ASP A 38 -12.34 10.00 -15.47
C ASP A 38 -12.02 9.43 -14.07
N SER A 39 -11.19 10.12 -13.30
CA SER A 39 -10.84 9.75 -11.93
C SER A 39 -12.09 9.75 -11.02
N GLY A 40 -12.93 10.76 -11.11
CA GLY A 40 -14.16 10.84 -10.34
C GLY A 40 -15.15 9.72 -10.67
N TYR A 41 -15.30 9.38 -11.94
CA TYR A 41 -16.15 8.26 -12.37
C TYR A 41 -15.59 6.91 -11.89
N LEU A 42 -14.28 6.70 -11.97
CA LEU A 42 -13.64 5.50 -11.44
C LEU A 42 -13.88 5.36 -9.94
N THR A 43 -13.66 6.43 -9.18
CA THR A 43 -13.87 6.45 -7.72
C THR A 43 -15.32 6.10 -7.38
N ARG A 44 -16.29 6.67 -8.06
CA ARG A 44 -17.71 6.39 -7.84
C ARG A 44 -18.03 4.91 -8.06
N ARG A 45 -17.57 4.32 -9.16
CA ARG A 45 -17.78 2.90 -9.44
C ARG A 45 -17.14 2.00 -8.40
N LEU A 46 -15.92 2.33 -7.96
CA LEU A 46 -15.23 1.57 -6.92
C LEU A 46 -15.97 1.66 -5.57
N VAL A 47 -16.46 2.83 -5.21
CA VAL A 47 -17.27 3.01 -3.98
C VAL A 47 -18.57 2.19 -4.07
N ASP A 48 -19.27 2.24 -5.17
CA ASP A 48 -20.52 1.49 -5.35
C ASP A 48 -20.32 -0.03 -5.20
N VAL A 49 -19.21 -0.56 -5.66
CA VAL A 49 -18.87 -1.99 -5.54
C VAL A 49 -18.39 -2.37 -4.14
N SER A 50 -17.60 -1.51 -3.50
CA SER A 50 -16.88 -1.84 -2.27
C SER A 50 -17.50 -1.29 -0.99
N GLN A 51 -18.63 -0.56 -1.06
CA GLN A 51 -19.25 0.06 0.10
C GLN A 51 -19.67 -0.94 1.20
N ASP A 52 -19.95 -2.18 0.84
CA ASP A 52 -20.33 -3.23 1.77
C ASP A 52 -19.14 -3.94 2.44
N VAL A 53 -17.93 -3.62 2.04
CA VAL A 53 -16.71 -4.16 2.66
C VAL A 53 -16.41 -3.37 3.92
N ILE A 54 -16.85 -3.90 5.04
CA ILE A 54 -16.76 -3.28 6.37
C ILE A 54 -16.10 -4.28 7.30
N ILE A 55 -15.39 -3.81 8.33
CA ILE A 55 -14.89 -4.67 9.40
C ILE A 55 -16.06 -5.17 10.22
N ARG A 56 -16.36 -6.47 10.14
CA ARG A 56 -17.54 -7.09 10.77
C ARG A 56 -17.24 -7.76 12.10
N GLU A 57 -16.03 -8.24 12.30
CA GLU A 57 -15.62 -8.97 13.49
C GLU A 57 -14.14 -8.72 13.80
N GLU A 58 -13.70 -9.10 14.98
CA GLU A 58 -12.31 -8.89 15.38
C GLU A 58 -11.36 -9.89 14.73
N ASP A 59 -11.74 -11.17 14.70
CA ASP A 59 -10.91 -12.23 14.13
C ASP A 59 -11.78 -13.36 13.56
N CYS A 60 -11.59 -13.68 12.29
CA CYS A 60 -12.25 -14.82 11.64
C CYS A 60 -11.60 -16.16 11.98
N GLN A 61 -10.50 -16.16 12.75
CA GLN A 61 -9.77 -17.35 13.20
C GLN A 61 -9.24 -18.24 12.05
N THR A 62 -9.01 -17.67 10.88
CA THR A 62 -8.44 -18.42 9.77
C THR A 62 -6.96 -18.73 10.00
N GLU A 63 -6.54 -19.92 9.58
CA GLU A 63 -5.12 -20.29 9.51
C GLU A 63 -4.48 -19.92 8.16
N ARG A 64 -5.28 -19.46 7.24
CA ARG A 64 -4.86 -19.05 5.89
C ARG A 64 -4.15 -17.71 5.92
N GLY A 65 -3.24 -17.53 4.99
CA GLY A 65 -2.51 -16.29 4.82
C GLY A 65 -1.72 -16.29 3.53
N LEU A 66 -1.04 -15.20 3.25
CA LEU A 66 -0.17 -15.04 2.11
C LEU A 66 1.29 -15.01 2.57
N THR A 67 2.14 -15.76 1.89
CA THR A 67 3.59 -15.68 2.11
C THR A 67 4.15 -14.49 1.35
N LYS A 68 4.85 -13.61 2.07
CA LYS A 68 5.45 -12.40 1.52
C LYS A 68 6.94 -12.36 1.78
N LEU A 69 7.70 -11.94 0.76
CA LEU A 69 9.13 -11.69 0.87
C LEU A 69 9.37 -10.38 1.63
N ILE A 70 10.22 -10.42 2.66
CA ILE A 70 10.64 -9.23 3.40
C ILE A 70 12.10 -8.88 3.15
N ALA A 71 12.89 -9.84 2.68
CA ALA A 71 14.30 -9.65 2.37
C ALA A 71 14.68 -10.35 1.08
N VAL A 72 15.61 -9.75 0.37
CA VAL A 72 16.23 -10.33 -0.84
C VAL A 72 17.74 -10.28 -0.70
N GLU A 73 18.42 -11.20 -1.38
CA GLU A 73 19.88 -11.19 -1.41
C GLU A 73 20.39 -10.01 -2.24
N GLY A 74 21.15 -9.13 -1.62
CA GLY A 74 21.79 -8.00 -2.30
C GLY A 74 23.04 -8.40 -3.06
N LYS A 75 23.60 -7.45 -3.82
CA LYS A 75 24.77 -7.66 -4.67
C LYS A 75 26.02 -8.19 -3.92
N ASN A 76 26.08 -8.00 -2.62
CA ASN A 76 27.21 -8.41 -1.77
C ASN A 76 26.90 -9.67 -0.92
N GLY A 77 25.88 -10.45 -1.26
CA GLY A 77 25.47 -11.60 -0.48
C GLY A 77 24.82 -11.25 0.87
N LYS A 78 24.60 -9.98 1.17
CA LYS A 78 23.92 -9.53 2.38
C LYS A 78 22.42 -9.39 2.12
N LEU A 79 21.60 -9.78 3.09
CA LEU A 79 20.16 -9.57 3.01
C LEU A 79 19.83 -8.08 3.10
N VAL A 80 19.04 -7.60 2.16
CA VAL A 80 18.51 -6.24 2.14
C VAL A 80 16.98 -6.32 2.15
N ALA A 81 16.32 -5.28 2.67
CA ALA A 81 14.87 -5.21 2.68
C ALA A 81 14.29 -5.31 1.26
N ALA A 82 13.25 -6.12 1.08
CA ALA A 82 12.56 -6.23 -0.20
C ALA A 82 11.95 -4.88 -0.59
N ARG A 83 11.96 -4.57 -1.88
CA ARG A 83 11.53 -3.27 -2.41
C ARG A 83 10.11 -2.87 -2.01
N ASN A 84 9.21 -3.85 -1.91
CA ASN A 84 7.80 -3.63 -1.57
C ASN A 84 7.48 -3.99 -0.11
N ASN A 85 8.48 -4.03 0.77
CA ASN A 85 8.32 -4.42 2.15
C ASN A 85 7.28 -3.56 2.89
N GLU A 86 7.32 -2.25 2.68
CA GLU A 86 6.42 -1.29 3.31
C GLU A 86 4.95 -1.51 2.92
N THR A 87 4.68 -1.96 1.70
CA THR A 87 3.32 -2.17 1.21
C THR A 87 2.83 -3.60 1.37
N ALA A 88 3.74 -4.57 1.40
CA ALA A 88 3.39 -5.99 1.43
C ALA A 88 3.18 -6.53 2.85
N VAL A 89 3.96 -6.07 3.82
CA VAL A 89 3.99 -6.65 5.18
C VAL A 89 3.80 -5.63 6.30
N TYR A 90 4.12 -4.37 6.08
CA TYR A 90 3.93 -3.34 7.10
C TYR A 90 2.46 -3.22 7.51
N ALA A 91 2.23 -3.10 8.81
CA ALA A 91 0.89 -3.01 9.40
C ALA A 91 0.01 -4.26 9.21
N ARG A 92 0.58 -5.37 8.76
CA ARG A 92 -0.12 -6.65 8.64
C ARG A 92 0.04 -7.49 9.91
N THR A 93 -0.86 -8.44 10.09
CA THR A 93 -0.83 -9.39 11.21
C THR A 93 -0.24 -10.72 10.73
N LEU A 94 0.65 -11.33 11.52
CA LEU A 94 1.21 -12.63 11.21
C LEU A 94 0.14 -13.73 11.25
N ALA A 95 0.13 -14.58 10.23
CA ALA A 95 -0.76 -15.75 10.15
C ALA A 95 -0.19 -16.98 10.85
N SER A 96 1.13 -17.06 11.01
CA SER A 96 1.84 -18.16 11.67
C SER A 96 3.05 -17.63 12.43
N ASP A 97 3.53 -18.45 13.38
CA ASP A 97 4.75 -18.13 14.12
C ASP A 97 5.95 -18.02 13.18
N VAL A 98 6.83 -17.06 13.45
CA VAL A 98 8.12 -16.95 12.80
C VAL A 98 9.17 -17.60 13.68
N VAL A 99 9.80 -18.65 13.15
CA VAL A 99 10.85 -19.40 13.85
C VAL A 99 12.20 -19.20 13.19
N THR A 100 13.26 -19.19 14.00
CA THR A 100 14.64 -19.17 13.51
C THR A 100 15.04 -20.54 12.97
N ALA A 101 16.18 -20.59 12.26
CA ALA A 101 16.79 -21.88 11.85
C ALA A 101 17.09 -22.83 13.04
N GLU A 102 17.25 -22.29 14.22
CA GLU A 102 17.49 -23.03 15.47
C GLU A 102 16.19 -23.52 16.14
N GLY A 103 15.03 -23.19 15.56
CA GLY A 103 13.73 -23.59 16.11
C GLY A 103 13.17 -22.66 17.19
N LYS A 104 13.80 -21.51 17.44
CA LYS A 104 13.32 -20.53 18.41
C LYS A 104 12.27 -19.63 17.78
N VAL A 105 11.12 -19.47 18.43
CA VAL A 105 10.06 -18.54 18.00
C VAL A 105 10.51 -17.09 18.23
N LEU A 106 10.60 -16.31 17.15
CA LEU A 106 10.90 -14.89 17.20
C LEU A 106 9.66 -14.04 17.44
N LEU A 107 8.61 -14.31 16.68
CA LEU A 107 7.32 -13.63 16.77
C LEU A 107 6.23 -14.68 16.67
N GLU A 108 5.21 -14.52 17.48
CA GLU A 108 4.04 -15.42 17.51
C GLU A 108 3.01 -15.01 16.45
N ALA A 109 2.17 -15.95 16.04
CA ALA A 109 1.02 -15.68 15.21
C ALA A 109 0.11 -14.64 15.88
N GLY A 110 -0.47 -13.74 15.09
CA GLY A 110 -1.28 -12.64 15.60
C GLY A 110 -0.49 -11.39 15.98
N THR A 111 0.85 -11.43 15.90
CA THR A 111 1.69 -10.25 16.13
C THR A 111 1.59 -9.29 14.97
N ASP A 112 1.46 -8.01 15.28
CA ASP A 112 1.45 -6.92 14.31
C ASP A 112 2.87 -6.63 13.80
N LEU A 113 3.01 -6.48 12.48
CA LEU A 113 4.29 -6.19 11.83
C LEU A 113 4.48 -4.69 11.68
N GLY A 114 5.14 -4.07 12.65
CA GLY A 114 5.64 -2.69 12.56
C GLY A 114 7.13 -2.66 12.19
N ASP A 115 7.70 -1.46 12.09
CA ASP A 115 9.11 -1.26 11.74
C ASP A 115 10.08 -2.02 12.65
N VAL A 116 9.80 -2.04 13.94
CA VAL A 116 10.64 -2.71 14.95
C VAL A 116 10.66 -4.23 14.71
N ASN A 117 9.51 -4.82 14.48
CA ASN A 117 9.38 -6.25 14.23
C ASN A 117 10.01 -6.65 12.89
N ILE A 118 9.84 -5.85 11.85
CA ILE A 118 10.46 -6.09 10.54
C ILE A 118 11.99 -6.03 10.65
N LYS A 119 12.55 -5.04 11.34
CA LYS A 119 13.98 -4.94 11.59
C LYS A 119 14.52 -6.12 12.38
N LYS A 120 13.77 -6.60 13.38
CA LYS A 120 14.12 -7.79 14.16
C LYS A 120 14.18 -9.04 13.27
N LEU A 121 13.22 -9.23 12.38
CA LEU A 121 13.21 -10.34 11.43
C LEU A 121 14.38 -10.28 10.44
N LEU A 122 14.69 -9.10 9.90
CA LEU A 122 15.81 -8.90 8.99
C LEU A 122 17.16 -9.22 9.65
N LYS A 123 17.35 -8.81 10.91
CA LYS A 123 18.57 -9.10 11.68
C LYS A 123 18.77 -10.60 11.91
N ASN A 124 17.71 -11.37 12.01
CA ASN A 124 17.75 -12.82 12.23
C ASN A 124 17.76 -13.64 10.92
N GLY A 125 17.91 -12.99 9.77
CA GLY A 125 18.01 -13.66 8.48
C GLY A 125 16.69 -14.23 7.94
N ILE A 126 15.56 -13.77 8.46
CA ILE A 126 14.23 -14.18 7.97
C ILE A 126 13.95 -13.47 6.65
N THR A 127 13.66 -14.24 5.60
CA THR A 127 13.41 -13.74 4.24
C THR A 127 11.94 -13.71 3.88
N GLU A 128 11.14 -14.58 4.46
CA GLU A 128 9.70 -14.72 4.17
C GLU A 128 8.90 -14.79 5.46
N VAL A 129 7.70 -14.24 5.40
CA VAL A 129 6.71 -14.35 6.48
C VAL A 129 5.33 -14.64 5.89
N LYS A 130 4.51 -15.36 6.64
CA LYS A 130 3.11 -15.60 6.31
C LYS A 130 2.26 -14.59 7.06
N VAL A 131 1.55 -13.74 6.32
CA VAL A 131 0.71 -12.68 6.88
C VAL A 131 -0.75 -12.90 6.56
N ARG A 132 -1.62 -12.44 7.45
CA ARG A 132 -3.06 -12.42 7.23
C ARG A 132 -3.38 -11.40 6.13
N SER A 133 -4.39 -11.72 5.31
CA SER A 133 -4.82 -10.86 4.20
C SER A 133 -6.34 -10.87 4.09
N VAL A 134 -6.90 -9.78 3.63
CA VAL A 134 -8.32 -9.69 3.28
C VAL A 134 -8.72 -10.67 2.17
N LEU A 135 -7.76 -11.07 1.33
CA LEU A 135 -7.98 -12.04 0.25
C LEU A 135 -8.18 -13.47 0.77
N THR A 136 -7.69 -13.77 1.95
CA THR A 136 -7.81 -15.08 2.60
C THR A 136 -8.70 -15.07 3.83
N CYS A 137 -9.37 -13.94 4.11
CA CYS A 137 -10.28 -13.82 5.23
C CYS A 137 -11.49 -14.74 5.07
N GLU A 138 -11.85 -15.44 6.14
CA GLU A 138 -12.99 -16.38 6.17
C GLU A 138 -14.24 -15.78 6.85
N ALA A 139 -14.28 -14.46 7.06
CA ALA A 139 -15.46 -13.78 7.54
C ALA A 139 -16.64 -13.97 6.56
N ALA A 140 -17.83 -14.20 7.07
CA ALA A 140 -19.02 -14.46 6.25
C ALA A 140 -19.37 -13.25 5.37
N THR A 141 -19.19 -12.03 5.88
CA THR A 141 -19.42 -10.78 5.16
C THR A 141 -18.33 -9.78 5.53
N GLY A 142 -17.94 -8.93 4.56
CA GLY A 142 -16.88 -7.96 4.78
C GLY A 142 -15.54 -8.63 5.07
N THR A 143 -14.83 -8.12 6.07
CA THR A 143 -13.54 -8.67 6.52
C THR A 143 -13.40 -8.55 8.04
N CYS A 144 -12.48 -9.29 8.63
CA CYS A 144 -12.19 -9.16 10.06
C CYS A 144 -11.03 -8.18 10.30
N ALA A 145 -10.93 -7.65 11.52
CA ALA A 145 -9.88 -6.72 11.90
C ALA A 145 -8.47 -7.33 11.81
N ALA A 146 -8.31 -8.58 12.22
CA ALA A 146 -7.01 -9.27 12.16
C ALA A 146 -6.50 -9.45 10.73
N CYS A 147 -7.37 -9.80 9.78
CA CYS A 147 -7.00 -9.94 8.37
C CYS A 147 -6.72 -8.59 7.71
N TYR A 148 -7.41 -7.54 8.10
CA TYR A 148 -7.14 -6.19 7.61
C TYR A 148 -5.83 -5.63 8.19
N GLY A 149 -5.65 -5.75 9.49
CA GLY A 149 -4.46 -5.30 10.19
C GLY A 149 -4.61 -3.92 10.84
N ARG A 150 -3.53 -3.15 10.85
CA ARG A 150 -3.47 -1.85 11.51
C ARG A 150 -4.17 -0.78 10.69
N SER A 151 -4.97 0.07 11.32
CA SER A 151 -5.43 1.31 10.72
C SER A 151 -4.27 2.30 10.63
N LEU A 152 -3.97 2.77 9.43
CA LEU A 152 -2.89 3.74 9.22
C LEU A 152 -3.22 5.13 9.81
N ALA A 153 -4.49 5.42 10.03
CA ALA A 153 -4.93 6.66 10.63
C ALA A 153 -4.64 6.73 12.14
N THR A 154 -4.88 5.63 12.85
CA THR A 154 -4.73 5.56 14.31
C THR A 154 -3.46 4.87 14.79
N GLY A 155 -2.80 4.09 13.93
CA GLY A 155 -1.65 3.27 14.27
C GLY A 155 -1.97 2.05 15.13
N LYS A 156 -3.24 1.75 15.35
CA LYS A 156 -3.74 0.61 16.13
C LYS A 156 -4.53 -0.34 15.22
N LEU A 157 -4.83 -1.54 15.73
CA LEU A 157 -5.72 -2.47 15.04
C LEU A 157 -7.00 -1.75 14.66
N VAL A 158 -7.48 -1.98 13.44
CA VAL A 158 -8.70 -1.35 12.92
C VAL A 158 -9.92 -1.73 13.78
N ASP A 159 -10.81 -0.76 13.99
CA ASP A 159 -12.04 -0.97 14.77
C ASP A 159 -13.11 -1.70 13.96
N VAL A 160 -13.91 -2.51 14.64
CA VAL A 160 -15.10 -3.12 14.05
C VAL A 160 -16.09 -2.03 13.64
N GLY A 161 -16.63 -2.14 12.44
CA GLY A 161 -17.56 -1.17 11.87
C GLY A 161 -16.93 -0.14 10.93
N GLU A 162 -15.60 -0.12 10.79
CA GLU A 162 -14.93 0.78 9.86
C GLU A 162 -15.15 0.38 8.40
N ALA A 163 -15.51 1.36 7.57
CA ALA A 163 -15.81 1.15 6.15
C ALA A 163 -14.54 1.15 5.30
N VAL A 164 -13.75 0.10 5.41
CA VAL A 164 -12.44 -0.02 4.75
C VAL A 164 -12.55 -0.10 3.22
N GLY A 165 -13.64 -0.60 2.69
CA GLY A 165 -13.89 -0.65 1.25
C GLY A 165 -14.01 0.74 0.63
N ILE A 166 -14.67 1.67 1.30
CA ILE A 166 -14.78 3.08 0.87
C ILE A 166 -13.40 3.76 0.94
N VAL A 167 -12.65 3.52 2.01
CA VAL A 167 -11.28 4.03 2.15
C VAL A 167 -10.39 3.55 1.01
N ALA A 168 -10.46 2.26 0.67
CA ALA A 168 -9.72 1.69 -0.46
C ALA A 168 -10.13 2.32 -1.79
N ALA A 169 -11.41 2.47 -2.06
CA ALA A 169 -11.93 3.08 -3.28
C ALA A 169 -11.47 4.52 -3.45
N GLN A 170 -11.52 5.32 -2.40
CA GLN A 170 -11.04 6.70 -2.39
C GLN A 170 -9.53 6.80 -2.55
N SER A 171 -8.78 5.84 -2.03
CA SER A 171 -7.31 5.80 -2.16
C SER A 171 -6.86 5.43 -3.57
N ILE A 172 -7.59 4.58 -4.26
CA ILE A 172 -7.32 4.20 -5.66
C ILE A 172 -7.74 5.32 -6.63
N GLY A 173 -8.90 5.89 -6.41
CA GLY A 173 -9.42 7.01 -7.19
C GLY A 173 -8.86 8.35 -6.72
#